data_46b43eed3a1661d4be8fb2a2645244b2
#
_entry.id   46b43eed3a1661d4be8fb2a2645244b2
#
_cell.length_a   1.000
_cell.length_b   1.000
_cell.length_c   1.000
_cell.angle_alpha   90.00
_cell.angle_beta   90.00
_cell.angle_gamma   90.00
#
_symmetry.space_group_name_H-M   'P 1'
#
loop_
_entity.id
_entity.type
_entity.pdbx_description
1 polymer ?
#
loop_
_entity_poly.entity_id
_entity_poly.type
_entity_poly.pdbx_seq_one_letter_code
_entity_poly.pdbx_strand_id
1 'polypeptide(L)'
;LDLQDPVPEMRGAPPAIPADTAALMKTPYQFTGAWHFADSSDRQMWNSPKVVFLPRVGFALRVNDKTAFRAGYARFVVPAVYMAVGGIGDTSLGSLYMPGFNADTYVAPVLEGIPAAKFSDPFPASNPLIMPIGKGYGRDTGMGGDLRWAFQDVKPYANERVNVTLQRELWAQIVVDATYFLNFGVNGTYNKQLNLSDPSLSYTYKAELSRRIANPFYRYLTPEKFPGQL
;
A
#
# COMPACT_ATOMS: atom_id res chain seq x y z
N LEU A 1 -12.95 5.27 -7.14
CA LEU A 1 -12.41 4.80 -8.42
C LEU A 1 -13.59 4.54 -9.33
N ASP A 2 -13.81 5.39 -10.30
CA ASP A 2 -14.68 5.00 -11.42
C ASP A 2 -13.85 4.07 -12.31
N LEU A 3 -14.04 2.77 -12.11
CA LEU A 3 -13.38 1.74 -12.91
C LEU A 3 -13.86 1.74 -14.38
N GLN A 4 -14.76 2.64 -14.74
CA GLN A 4 -15.34 2.76 -16.07
C GLN A 4 -14.64 3.80 -16.94
N ASP A 5 -13.87 4.73 -16.35
CA ASP A 5 -13.10 5.69 -17.13
C ASP A 5 -11.87 5.00 -17.74
N PRO A 6 -11.80 4.92 -19.07
CA PRO A 6 -10.70 4.25 -19.72
C PRO A 6 -9.40 5.06 -19.55
N VAL A 7 -8.45 4.52 -18.79
CA VAL A 7 -7.10 5.07 -18.72
C VAL A 7 -6.43 4.95 -20.09
N PRO A 8 -5.46 5.83 -20.43
CA PRO A 8 -4.78 5.80 -21.74
C PRO A 8 -4.22 4.43 -22.12
N GLU A 9 -3.76 3.65 -21.15
CA GLU A 9 -3.20 2.31 -21.33
C GLU A 9 -4.24 1.28 -21.78
N MET A 10 -5.53 1.54 -21.56
CA MET A 10 -6.62 0.68 -22.03
C MET A 10 -7.05 0.96 -23.48
N ARG A 11 -6.50 2.01 -24.11
CA ARG A 11 -6.81 2.30 -25.51
C ARG A 11 -6.24 1.21 -26.41
N GLY A 12 -7.04 0.76 -27.35
CA GLY A 12 -6.70 -0.31 -28.28
C GLY A 12 -7.52 -1.59 -28.05
N ALA A 13 -7.28 -2.60 -28.89
CA ALA A 13 -7.97 -3.88 -28.76
C ALA A 13 -7.57 -4.58 -27.46
N PRO A 14 -8.54 -5.14 -26.72
CA PRO A 14 -8.22 -5.95 -25.56
C PRO A 14 -7.43 -7.19 -25.97
N PRO A 15 -6.59 -7.74 -25.07
CA PRO A 15 -5.90 -8.99 -25.34
C PRO A 15 -6.90 -10.10 -25.71
N ALA A 16 -6.57 -10.92 -26.68
CA ALA A 16 -7.38 -12.08 -27.02
C ALA A 16 -7.24 -13.14 -25.92
N ILE A 17 -8.37 -13.54 -25.35
CA ILE A 17 -8.39 -14.64 -24.40
C ILE A 17 -8.38 -15.96 -25.18
N PRO A 18 -7.52 -16.93 -24.82
CA PRO A 18 -7.54 -18.25 -25.46
C PRO A 18 -8.94 -18.88 -25.40
N ALA A 19 -9.35 -19.52 -26.50
CA ALA A 19 -10.72 -20.04 -26.62
C ALA A 19 -11.08 -21.09 -25.55
N ASP A 20 -10.11 -21.92 -25.17
CA ASP A 20 -10.25 -22.91 -24.08
C ASP A 20 -10.44 -22.23 -22.71
N THR A 21 -9.76 -21.11 -22.48
CA THR A 21 -9.94 -20.29 -21.28
C THR A 21 -11.32 -19.64 -21.27
N ALA A 22 -11.73 -19.08 -22.41
CA ALA A 22 -13.06 -18.46 -22.54
C ALA A 22 -14.19 -19.47 -22.31
N ALA A 23 -14.02 -20.73 -22.72
CA ALA A 23 -15.00 -21.78 -22.50
C ALA A 23 -15.20 -22.18 -21.03
N LEU A 24 -14.23 -21.90 -20.16
CA LEU A 24 -14.34 -22.13 -18.72
C LEU A 24 -15.11 -21.02 -17.98
N MET A 25 -15.35 -19.90 -18.64
CA MET A 25 -15.99 -18.74 -18.04
C MET A 25 -17.49 -18.78 -18.29
N LYS A 26 -18.29 -18.61 -17.22
CA LYS A 26 -19.76 -18.50 -17.34
C LYS A 26 -20.19 -17.22 -18.04
N THR A 27 -19.41 -16.17 -17.93
CA THR A 27 -19.62 -14.87 -18.56
C THR A 27 -18.36 -14.48 -19.31
N PRO A 28 -18.47 -13.79 -20.46
CA PRO A 28 -17.31 -13.28 -21.17
C PRO A 28 -16.45 -12.42 -20.24
N TYR A 29 -15.16 -12.70 -20.18
CA TYR A 29 -14.22 -11.90 -19.42
C TYR A 29 -14.04 -10.53 -20.10
N GLN A 30 -14.09 -9.47 -19.29
CA GLN A 30 -13.84 -8.12 -19.75
C GLN A 30 -12.67 -7.52 -18.99
N PHE A 31 -11.73 -6.96 -19.69
CA PHE A 31 -10.66 -6.16 -19.06
C PHE A 31 -11.23 -4.78 -18.73
N THR A 32 -11.47 -4.53 -17.45
CA THR A 32 -12.14 -3.32 -16.97
C THR A 32 -11.19 -2.26 -16.40
N GLY A 33 -9.90 -2.56 -16.30
CA GLY A 33 -8.90 -1.66 -15.77
C GLY A 33 -7.49 -2.00 -16.23
N ALA A 34 -6.61 -1.03 -16.06
CA ALA A 34 -5.17 -1.16 -16.29
C ALA A 34 -4.41 -0.26 -15.31
N TRP A 35 -3.10 -0.49 -15.16
CA TRP A 35 -2.25 0.46 -14.47
C TRP A 35 -2.14 1.73 -15.30
N HIS A 36 -2.38 2.87 -14.63
CA HIS A 36 -2.12 4.19 -15.19
C HIS A 36 -0.72 4.64 -14.78
N PHE A 37 0.09 5.01 -15.76
CA PHE A 37 1.45 5.50 -15.50
C PHE A 37 1.45 7.02 -15.41
N ALA A 38 2.05 7.55 -14.34
CA ALA A 38 2.19 8.97 -14.14
C ALA A 38 2.95 9.63 -15.31
N ASP A 39 2.53 10.83 -15.67
CA ASP A 39 3.18 11.67 -16.66
C ASP A 39 3.39 13.11 -16.16
N SER A 40 3.78 14.02 -17.03
CA SER A 40 4.01 15.41 -16.65
C SER A 40 2.74 16.16 -16.22
N SER A 41 1.58 15.72 -16.67
CA SER A 41 0.27 16.33 -16.36
C SER A 41 -0.40 15.68 -15.17
N ASP A 42 -0.15 14.40 -14.92
CA ASP A 42 -0.69 13.61 -13.80
C ASP A 42 0.43 12.89 -13.06
N ARG A 43 1.01 13.56 -12.09
CA ARG A 43 2.20 13.11 -11.36
C ARG A 43 1.88 12.48 -10.01
N GLN A 44 0.64 12.59 -9.53
CA GLN A 44 0.27 12.19 -8.18
C GLN A 44 -0.67 10.98 -8.22
N MET A 45 -0.34 10.01 -7.42
CA MET A 45 -1.13 8.78 -7.27
C MET A 45 -2.42 9.02 -6.47
N TRP A 46 -2.43 10.00 -5.59
CA TRP A 46 -3.58 10.37 -4.76
C TRP A 46 -3.73 11.87 -4.63
N ASN A 47 -4.94 12.28 -4.33
CA ASN A 47 -5.31 13.67 -4.10
C ASN A 47 -4.79 14.12 -2.73
N SER A 48 -3.54 14.56 -2.68
CA SER A 48 -2.96 15.06 -1.43
C SER A 48 -3.61 16.38 -1.01
N PRO A 49 -4.03 16.53 0.24
CA PRO A 49 -4.54 17.80 0.72
C PRO A 49 -3.44 18.85 0.65
N LYS A 50 -3.74 19.99 0.02
CA LYS A 50 -2.78 21.12 -0.13
C LYS A 50 -2.42 21.76 1.21
N VAL A 51 -3.33 21.68 2.18
CA VAL A 51 -3.16 22.25 3.52
C VAL A 51 -3.66 21.25 4.54
N VAL A 52 -2.85 21.00 5.56
CA VAL A 52 -3.23 20.17 6.71
C VAL A 52 -3.12 21.03 7.96
N PHE A 53 -4.23 21.17 8.67
CA PHE A 53 -4.28 21.97 9.89
C PHE A 53 -3.93 21.11 11.12
N LEU A 54 -2.87 21.53 11.85
CA LEU A 54 -2.29 20.83 12.98
C LEU A 54 -2.33 21.73 14.24
N PRO A 55 -3.49 21.99 14.83
CA PRO A 55 -3.59 22.86 16.00
C PRO A 55 -2.86 22.25 17.19
N ARG A 56 -2.20 23.14 17.94
CA ARG A 56 -1.62 22.84 19.25
C ARG A 56 -2.00 24.00 20.17
N VAL A 57 -2.80 23.69 21.17
CA VAL A 57 -3.32 24.69 22.09
C VAL A 57 -3.03 24.22 23.52
N GLY A 58 -2.51 25.12 24.32
CA GLY A 58 -2.29 24.90 25.75
C GLY A 58 -2.93 25.99 26.58
N PHE A 59 -3.44 25.60 27.72
CA PHE A 59 -4.03 26.47 28.70
C PHE A 59 -3.46 26.16 30.06
N ALA A 60 -3.12 27.20 30.86
CA ALA A 60 -2.66 27.07 32.21
C ALA A 60 -3.34 28.14 33.06
N LEU A 61 -3.99 27.73 34.15
CA LEU A 61 -4.67 28.59 35.09
C LEU A 61 -4.17 28.31 36.51
N ARG A 62 -3.68 29.33 37.15
CA ARG A 62 -3.47 29.31 38.60
C ARG A 62 -4.79 29.64 39.28
N VAL A 63 -5.43 28.64 39.88
CA VAL A 63 -6.72 28.78 40.54
C VAL A 63 -6.55 29.53 41.84
N ASN A 64 -5.48 29.21 42.58
CA ASN A 64 -5.05 29.88 43.82
C ASN A 64 -3.56 29.58 44.05
N ASP A 65 -3.00 30.04 45.20
CA ASP A 65 -1.58 29.86 45.50
C ASP A 65 -1.13 28.40 45.61
N LYS A 66 -2.04 27.47 45.81
CA LYS A 66 -1.77 26.06 46.01
C LYS A 66 -2.36 25.17 44.92
N THR A 67 -3.08 25.73 43.95
CA THR A 67 -3.79 24.92 42.92
C THR A 67 -3.57 25.49 41.54
N ALA A 68 -3.08 24.64 40.62
CA ALA A 68 -2.94 24.94 39.24
C ALA A 68 -3.70 23.93 38.38
N PHE A 69 -4.34 24.44 37.34
CA PHE A 69 -5.02 23.64 36.31
C PHE A 69 -4.32 23.86 34.97
N ARG A 70 -4.06 22.77 34.26
CA ARG A 70 -3.48 22.82 32.90
C ARG A 70 -4.29 21.95 31.98
N ALA A 71 -4.48 22.41 30.74
CA ALA A 71 -5.09 21.62 29.70
C ALA A 71 -4.33 21.83 28.39
N GLY A 72 -4.24 20.79 27.59
CA GLY A 72 -3.58 20.84 26.31
C GLY A 72 -4.31 19.99 25.29
N TYR A 73 -4.31 20.47 24.06
CA TYR A 73 -4.77 19.73 22.90
C TYR A 73 -3.73 19.82 21.79
N ALA A 74 -3.49 18.70 21.13
CA ALA A 74 -2.60 18.66 19.98
C ALA A 74 -3.07 17.65 18.94
N ARG A 75 -3.04 18.05 17.68
CA ARG A 75 -3.27 17.18 16.54
C ARG A 75 -1.95 16.90 15.83
N PHE A 76 -1.69 15.61 15.59
CA PHE A 76 -0.54 15.12 14.83
C PHE A 76 -1.06 14.36 13.62
N VAL A 77 -0.40 14.50 12.48
CA VAL A 77 -0.77 13.81 11.25
C VAL A 77 0.41 13.01 10.74
N VAL A 78 0.13 11.79 10.31
CA VAL A 78 1.09 10.95 9.61
C VAL A 78 0.76 11.00 8.12
N PRO A 79 1.72 11.30 7.23
CA PRO A 79 1.49 11.29 5.81
C PRO A 79 0.88 9.97 5.34
N ALA A 80 -0.08 10.04 4.40
CA ALA A 80 -0.83 8.88 3.93
C ALA A 80 0.07 7.77 3.37
N VAL A 81 1.20 8.13 2.75
CA VAL A 81 2.18 7.18 2.23
C VAL A 81 2.70 6.19 3.29
N TYR A 82 2.86 6.65 4.54
CA TYR A 82 3.31 5.79 5.63
C TYR A 82 2.24 4.81 6.13
N MET A 83 0.98 5.18 5.98
CA MET A 83 -0.14 4.39 6.47
C MET A 83 -0.68 3.42 5.41
N ALA A 84 -0.61 3.82 4.14
CA ALA A 84 -1.17 3.04 3.04
C ALA A 84 -0.30 1.85 2.63
N VAL A 85 0.97 1.83 3.01
CA VAL A 85 1.98 0.97 2.37
C VAL A 85 3.00 0.35 3.34
N GLY A 86 2.68 0.23 4.60
CA GLY A 86 3.53 -0.46 5.59
C GLY A 86 4.71 0.34 6.10
N GLY A 87 4.86 1.61 5.72
CA GLY A 87 5.86 2.53 6.26
C GLY A 87 7.14 2.68 5.43
N ILE A 88 8.11 3.41 5.98
CA ILE A 88 9.43 3.60 5.36
C ILE A 88 10.17 2.26 5.34
N GLY A 89 10.65 1.87 4.17
CA GLY A 89 11.41 0.63 3.99
C GLY A 89 10.57 -0.57 3.56
N ASP A 90 9.26 -0.41 3.42
CA ASP A 90 8.44 -1.42 2.77
C ASP A 90 8.73 -1.45 1.27
N THR A 91 9.51 -2.45 0.85
CA THR A 91 9.84 -2.69 -0.55
C THR A 91 8.62 -3.01 -1.41
N SER A 92 7.50 -3.37 -0.80
CA SER A 92 6.24 -3.59 -1.50
C SER A 92 5.67 -2.30 -2.10
N LEU A 93 6.09 -1.13 -1.61
CA LEU A 93 5.76 0.18 -2.16
C LEU A 93 6.11 0.29 -3.64
N GLY A 94 7.34 -0.07 -3.99
CA GLY A 94 7.81 0.00 -5.36
C GLY A 94 7.05 -0.94 -6.28
N SER A 95 6.74 -2.15 -5.82
CA SER A 95 5.99 -3.13 -6.60
C SER A 95 4.50 -2.80 -6.72
N LEU A 96 3.93 -2.09 -5.72
CA LEU A 96 2.53 -1.71 -5.69
C LEU A 96 2.21 -0.48 -6.54
N TYR A 97 3.08 0.51 -6.49
CA TYR A 97 2.82 1.81 -7.10
C TYR A 97 3.73 2.16 -8.27
N MET A 98 4.74 1.32 -8.50
CA MET A 98 5.63 1.46 -9.64
C MET A 98 5.83 0.11 -10.33
N PRO A 99 4.74 -0.58 -10.75
CA PRO A 99 4.87 -1.84 -11.44
C PRO A 99 5.69 -1.64 -12.72
N GLY A 100 6.65 -2.54 -12.94
CA GLY A 100 7.56 -2.44 -14.08
C GLY A 100 8.72 -1.45 -13.89
N PHE A 101 8.77 -0.66 -12.82
CA PHE A 101 9.88 0.26 -12.54
C PHE A 101 10.87 -0.28 -11.52
N ASN A 102 10.60 -1.41 -10.91
CA ASN A 102 11.52 -2.13 -10.04
C ASN A 102 11.97 -3.42 -10.70
N ALA A 103 13.23 -3.75 -10.51
CA ALA A 103 13.79 -5.03 -10.90
C ALA A 103 14.86 -5.43 -9.88
N ASP A 104 14.83 -6.69 -9.47
CA ASP A 104 15.80 -7.25 -8.52
C ASP A 104 16.73 -8.19 -9.28
N THR A 105 18.02 -7.87 -9.25
CA THR A 105 19.07 -8.77 -9.73
C THR A 105 19.68 -9.49 -8.54
N TYR A 106 19.44 -10.79 -8.46
CA TYR A 106 20.04 -11.61 -7.42
C TYR A 106 21.50 -11.88 -7.75
N VAL A 107 22.39 -11.47 -6.86
CA VAL A 107 23.82 -11.79 -6.95
C VAL A 107 24.12 -12.86 -5.91
N ALA A 108 24.42 -14.09 -6.35
CA ALA A 108 24.84 -15.15 -5.46
C ALA A 108 26.17 -14.74 -4.77
N PRO A 109 26.22 -14.68 -3.42
CA PRO A 109 27.36 -14.11 -2.74
C PRO A 109 28.61 -14.96 -2.92
N VAL A 110 28.47 -16.29 -2.89
CA VAL A 110 29.60 -17.25 -2.96
C VAL A 110 29.13 -18.54 -3.60
N LEU A 111 29.90 -19.07 -4.55
CA LEU A 111 29.74 -20.39 -5.12
C LEU A 111 31.01 -21.21 -4.78
N GLU A 112 30.86 -22.29 -4.04
CA GLU A 112 31.97 -23.18 -3.62
C GLU A 112 33.15 -22.45 -2.95
N GLY A 113 32.86 -21.43 -2.15
CA GLY A 113 33.87 -20.62 -1.47
C GLY A 113 34.51 -19.50 -2.31
N ILE A 114 34.08 -19.35 -3.57
CA ILE A 114 34.58 -18.30 -4.46
C ILE A 114 33.46 -17.27 -4.68
N PRO A 115 33.73 -15.95 -4.55
CA PRO A 115 32.77 -14.93 -4.89
C PRO A 115 32.27 -15.08 -6.33
N ALA A 116 30.95 -15.17 -6.51
CA ALA A 116 30.34 -15.36 -7.82
C ALA A 116 30.44 -14.11 -8.71
N ALA A 117 30.59 -12.93 -8.09
CA ALA A 117 30.81 -11.67 -8.77
C ALA A 117 31.98 -10.92 -8.15
N LYS A 118 32.70 -10.14 -8.95
CA LYS A 118 33.80 -9.29 -8.48
C LYS A 118 33.32 -7.85 -8.34
N PHE A 119 33.90 -7.09 -7.43
CA PHE A 119 33.55 -5.67 -7.27
C PHE A 119 33.84 -4.86 -8.55
N SER A 120 34.84 -5.29 -9.34
CA SER A 120 35.16 -4.69 -10.65
C SER A 120 34.16 -5.04 -11.76
N ASP A 121 33.41 -6.14 -11.60
CA ASP A 121 32.39 -6.60 -12.54
C ASP A 121 31.25 -7.25 -11.72
N PRO A 122 30.36 -6.43 -11.13
CA PRO A 122 29.31 -6.93 -10.24
C PRO A 122 28.17 -7.63 -11.00
N PHE A 123 28.04 -7.39 -12.28
CA PHE A 123 26.99 -7.96 -13.14
C PHE A 123 27.60 -8.57 -14.41
N PRO A 124 28.31 -9.70 -14.28
CA PRO A 124 28.96 -10.34 -15.43
C PRO A 124 27.90 -10.80 -16.44
N ALA A 125 28.34 -11.07 -17.66
CA ALA A 125 27.47 -11.53 -18.74
C ALA A 125 26.67 -12.81 -18.40
N SER A 126 27.16 -13.61 -17.46
CA SER A 126 26.45 -14.79 -16.93
C SER A 126 25.30 -14.45 -15.96
N ASN A 127 25.32 -13.26 -15.40
CA ASN A 127 24.26 -12.74 -14.52
C ASN A 127 24.12 -11.22 -14.74
N PRO A 128 23.56 -10.81 -15.87
CA PRO A 128 23.44 -9.40 -16.22
C PRO A 128 22.45 -8.68 -15.31
N LEU A 129 22.65 -7.37 -15.17
CA LEU A 129 21.71 -6.51 -14.45
C LEU A 129 20.32 -6.59 -15.11
N ILE A 130 19.33 -6.93 -14.31
CA ILE A 130 17.92 -6.91 -14.74
C ILE A 130 17.46 -5.46 -14.75
N MET A 131 17.08 -4.95 -15.92
CA MET A 131 16.57 -3.59 -16.06
C MET A 131 15.07 -3.54 -15.85
N PRO A 132 14.53 -2.49 -15.18
CA PRO A 132 13.09 -2.31 -15.06
C PRO A 132 12.42 -2.18 -16.42
N ILE A 133 11.23 -2.78 -16.54
CA ILE A 133 10.46 -2.78 -17.79
C ILE A 133 9.78 -1.44 -18.04
N GLY A 134 9.51 -0.69 -16.97
CA GLY A 134 8.79 0.58 -17.03
C GLY A 134 7.39 0.40 -17.60
N LYS A 135 7.07 1.19 -18.64
CA LYS A 135 5.78 1.14 -19.35
C LYS A 135 5.70 0.06 -20.42
N GLY A 136 6.74 -0.78 -20.56
CA GLY A 136 6.90 -1.68 -21.70
C GLY A 136 5.75 -2.66 -21.90
N TYR A 137 5.07 -3.06 -20.82
CA TYR A 137 3.91 -3.95 -20.92
C TYR A 137 2.57 -3.22 -21.02
N GLY A 138 2.54 -1.89 -20.91
CA GLY A 138 1.31 -1.10 -21.05
C GLY A 138 0.16 -1.68 -20.22
N ARG A 139 -0.93 -2.03 -20.91
CA ARG A 139 -2.14 -2.66 -20.33
C ARG A 139 -1.85 -3.98 -19.60
N ASP A 140 -0.88 -4.73 -20.04
CA ASP A 140 -0.59 -6.06 -19.50
C ASP A 140 0.27 -6.00 -18.22
N THR A 141 0.66 -4.81 -17.80
CA THR A 141 1.48 -4.62 -16.59
C THR A 141 0.79 -5.22 -15.36
N GLY A 142 1.51 -6.10 -14.65
CA GLY A 142 1.00 -6.76 -13.44
C GLY A 142 -0.12 -7.78 -13.69
N MET A 143 -0.42 -8.12 -14.94
CA MET A 143 -1.43 -9.12 -15.26
C MET A 143 -1.07 -10.49 -14.70
N GLY A 144 -2.04 -11.19 -14.10
CA GLY A 144 -1.85 -12.48 -13.44
C GLY A 144 -1.33 -12.38 -12.00
N GLY A 145 -0.92 -11.21 -11.54
CA GLY A 145 -0.50 -10.95 -10.17
C GLY A 145 -1.62 -10.38 -9.31
N ASP A 146 -1.32 -10.25 -8.03
CA ASP A 146 -2.20 -9.56 -7.09
C ASP A 146 -2.30 -8.08 -7.44
N LEU A 147 -3.53 -7.58 -7.54
CA LEU A 147 -3.79 -6.17 -7.69
C LEU A 147 -4.10 -5.53 -6.34
N ARG A 148 -3.30 -4.56 -5.97
CA ARG A 148 -3.52 -3.73 -4.79
C ARG A 148 -3.48 -2.26 -5.20
N TRP A 149 -4.37 -1.46 -4.66
CA TRP A 149 -4.35 -0.02 -4.88
C TRP A 149 -4.88 0.73 -3.66
N ALA A 150 -4.53 2.00 -3.55
CA ALA A 150 -5.08 2.90 -2.55
C ALA A 150 -6.15 3.80 -3.18
N PHE A 151 -7.16 4.16 -2.40
CA PHE A 151 -8.10 5.19 -2.82
C PHE A 151 -7.37 6.51 -3.03
N GLN A 152 -7.73 7.23 -4.09
CA GLN A 152 -7.09 8.52 -4.41
C GLN A 152 -7.38 9.58 -3.35
N ASP A 153 -8.55 9.57 -2.73
CA ASP A 153 -8.97 10.54 -1.71
C ASP A 153 -8.66 10.07 -0.29
N VAL A 154 -7.44 9.62 -0.07
CA VAL A 154 -7.01 9.18 1.27
C VAL A 154 -6.82 10.39 2.17
N LYS A 155 -7.58 10.45 3.26
CA LYS A 155 -7.34 11.40 4.34
C LYS A 155 -6.15 10.92 5.17
N PRO A 156 -5.19 11.79 5.49
CA PRO A 156 -4.08 11.39 6.32
C PRO A 156 -4.55 10.97 7.71
N TYR A 157 -3.94 9.93 8.24
CA TYR A 157 -4.18 9.51 9.62
C TYR A 157 -3.83 10.65 10.57
N ALA A 158 -4.73 10.97 11.47
CA ALA A 158 -4.48 11.94 12.51
C ALA A 158 -4.59 11.30 13.89
N ASN A 159 -3.72 11.75 14.77
CA ASN A 159 -3.71 11.41 16.19
C ASN A 159 -4.06 12.65 17.00
N GLU A 160 -5.13 12.56 17.73
CA GLU A 160 -5.64 13.63 18.60
C GLU A 160 -5.22 13.33 20.02
N ARG A 161 -4.61 14.31 20.67
CA ARG A 161 -4.16 14.21 22.06
C ARG A 161 -4.77 15.29 22.91
N VAL A 162 -5.33 14.89 24.02
CA VAL A 162 -5.85 15.79 25.05
C VAL A 162 -5.19 15.42 26.36
N ASN A 163 -4.74 16.40 27.09
CA ASN A 163 -4.27 16.22 28.46
C ASN A 163 -4.90 17.29 29.35
N VAL A 164 -5.31 16.87 30.54
CA VAL A 164 -5.83 17.75 31.58
C VAL A 164 -5.16 17.38 32.88
N THR A 165 -4.53 18.34 33.51
CA THR A 165 -3.80 18.15 34.77
C THR A 165 -4.34 19.11 35.84
N LEU A 166 -4.65 18.57 37.00
CA LEU A 166 -4.90 19.33 38.23
C LEU A 166 -3.77 19.06 39.20
N GLN A 167 -3.06 20.11 39.55
CA GLN A 167 -1.97 20.08 40.52
C GLN A 167 -2.41 20.81 41.78
N ARG A 168 -2.19 20.21 42.95
CA ARG A 168 -2.52 20.83 44.24
C ARG A 168 -1.44 20.53 45.28
N GLU A 169 -0.97 21.61 45.93
CA GLU A 169 -0.19 21.53 47.15
C GLU A 169 -1.09 21.30 48.34
N LEU A 170 -0.81 20.25 49.09
CA LEU A 170 -1.47 19.88 50.34
C LEU A 170 -0.65 20.38 51.51
N TRP A 171 -0.96 19.90 52.72
CA TRP A 171 -0.17 20.16 53.92
C TRP A 171 1.23 19.54 53.82
N ALA A 172 2.15 20.02 54.62
CA ALA A 172 3.53 19.54 54.67
C ALA A 172 4.27 19.59 53.31
N GLN A 173 3.90 20.55 52.44
CA GLN A 173 4.53 20.76 51.12
C GLN A 173 4.39 19.55 50.17
N ILE A 174 3.44 18.66 50.42
CA ILE A 174 3.14 17.55 49.48
C ILE A 174 2.39 18.10 48.29
N VAL A 175 2.90 17.82 47.09
CA VAL A 175 2.25 18.19 45.84
C VAL A 175 1.62 16.93 45.21
N VAL A 176 0.34 17.03 44.89
CA VAL A 176 -0.41 15.96 44.18
C VAL A 176 -0.77 16.45 42.82
N ASP A 177 -0.43 15.65 41.80
CA ASP A 177 -0.78 15.83 40.40
C ASP A 177 -1.78 14.75 39.98
N ALA A 178 -2.92 15.16 39.46
CA ALA A 178 -3.88 14.28 38.81
C ALA A 178 -3.96 14.65 37.32
N THR A 179 -3.56 13.72 36.44
CA THR A 179 -3.56 13.95 35.01
C THR A 179 -4.47 12.96 34.31
N TYR A 180 -5.41 13.48 33.54
CA TYR A 180 -6.16 12.71 32.56
C TYR A 180 -5.54 12.90 31.17
N PHE A 181 -5.24 11.79 30.53
CA PHE A 181 -4.66 11.76 29.19
C PHE A 181 -5.56 10.97 28.26
N LEU A 182 -5.94 11.57 27.14
CA LEU A 182 -6.70 10.94 26.08
C LEU A 182 -5.91 11.01 24.76
N ASN A 183 -5.84 9.89 24.08
CA ASN A 183 -5.19 9.79 22.79
C ASN A 183 -6.05 8.91 21.90
N PHE A 184 -6.48 9.42 20.75
CA PHE A 184 -7.28 8.66 19.79
C PHE A 184 -6.88 8.97 18.35
N GLY A 185 -6.99 7.95 17.52
CA GLY A 185 -6.70 8.04 16.10
C GLY A 185 -7.97 8.24 15.28
N VAL A 186 -7.86 9.05 14.24
CA VAL A 186 -8.90 9.22 13.23
C VAL A 186 -8.34 8.97 11.83
N ASN A 187 -9.19 8.61 10.88
CA ASN A 187 -8.81 8.24 9.51
C ASN A 187 -7.81 7.06 9.45
N GLY A 188 -7.98 6.07 10.32
CA GLY A 188 -7.21 4.83 10.23
C GLY A 188 -7.47 4.12 8.90
N THR A 189 -6.41 3.59 8.30
CA THR A 189 -6.51 2.80 7.08
C THR A 189 -6.86 1.35 7.38
N TYR A 190 -7.56 0.71 6.46
CA TYR A 190 -7.84 -0.73 6.50
C TYR A 190 -7.75 -1.31 5.10
N ASN A 191 -7.42 -2.58 5.02
CA ASN A 191 -7.39 -3.31 3.76
C ASN A 191 -8.76 -3.92 3.50
N LYS A 192 -9.37 -3.61 2.35
CA LYS A 192 -10.61 -4.21 1.90
C LYS A 192 -10.32 -5.16 0.74
N GLN A 193 -10.65 -6.43 0.92
CA GLN A 193 -10.64 -7.38 -0.20
C GLN A 193 -11.92 -7.19 -1.00
N LEU A 194 -11.79 -7.06 -2.33
CA LEU A 194 -12.92 -6.80 -3.22
C LEU A 194 -13.49 -8.05 -3.86
N ASN A 195 -12.71 -9.11 -3.95
CA ASN A 195 -13.09 -10.38 -4.55
C ASN A 195 -13.32 -11.50 -3.49
N LEU A 196 -13.91 -11.13 -2.36
CA LEU A 196 -14.33 -12.11 -1.38
C LEU A 196 -15.41 -13.02 -1.97
N SER A 197 -15.21 -14.32 -1.82
CA SER A 197 -16.24 -15.31 -2.11
C SER A 197 -17.39 -15.18 -1.13
N ASP A 198 -18.62 -15.52 -1.59
CA ASP A 198 -19.76 -15.61 -0.69
C ASP A 198 -19.43 -16.60 0.44
N PRO A 199 -19.62 -16.22 1.71
CA PRO A 199 -19.36 -17.10 2.86
C PRO A 199 -20.09 -18.45 2.80
N SER A 200 -21.27 -18.50 2.17
CA SER A 200 -22.04 -19.72 1.98
C SER A 200 -21.29 -20.79 1.19
N LEU A 201 -20.43 -20.38 0.26
CA LEU A 201 -19.58 -21.30 -0.51
C LEU A 201 -18.60 -22.05 0.37
N SER A 202 -18.11 -21.43 1.45
CA SER A 202 -17.22 -22.07 2.41
C SER A 202 -17.91 -23.23 3.15
N TYR A 203 -19.18 -23.10 3.43
CA TYR A 203 -19.97 -24.18 4.05
C TYR A 203 -20.23 -25.30 3.06
N THR A 204 -20.52 -24.98 1.79
CA THR A 204 -20.88 -25.95 0.76
C THR A 204 -19.68 -26.74 0.25
N TYR A 205 -18.60 -26.05 -0.07
CA TYR A 205 -17.45 -26.63 -0.79
C TYR A 205 -16.24 -26.90 0.10
N LYS A 206 -16.18 -26.31 1.31
CA LYS A 206 -15.11 -26.54 2.30
C LYS A 206 -13.71 -26.53 1.68
N ALA A 207 -12.95 -27.60 1.80
CA ALA A 207 -11.57 -27.73 1.30
C ALA A 207 -11.48 -27.64 -0.24
N GLU A 208 -12.55 -27.95 -0.98
CA GLU A 208 -12.55 -27.87 -2.44
C GLU A 208 -12.33 -26.45 -2.96
N LEU A 209 -12.69 -25.41 -2.19
CA LEU A 209 -12.40 -24.01 -2.55
C LEU A 209 -10.91 -23.71 -2.62
N SER A 210 -10.07 -24.48 -1.93
CA SER A 210 -8.62 -24.32 -1.91
C SER A 210 -7.92 -25.27 -2.89
N ARG A 211 -8.67 -26.05 -3.66
CA ARG A 211 -8.11 -26.96 -4.66
C ARG A 211 -7.41 -26.15 -5.75
N ARG A 212 -6.16 -26.51 -6.02
CA ARG A 212 -5.42 -25.92 -7.15
C ARG A 212 -5.97 -26.46 -8.46
N ILE A 213 -6.25 -25.56 -9.37
CA ILE A 213 -6.64 -25.87 -10.77
C ILE A 213 -5.59 -25.30 -11.69
N ALA A 214 -5.55 -25.80 -12.95
CA ALA A 214 -4.70 -25.20 -13.97
C ALA A 214 -5.08 -23.74 -14.15
N ASN A 215 -4.06 -22.86 -14.26
CA ASN A 215 -4.28 -21.44 -14.49
C ASN A 215 -4.97 -21.25 -15.85
N PRO A 216 -6.20 -20.69 -15.90
CA PRO A 216 -6.91 -20.49 -17.18
C PRO A 216 -6.15 -19.55 -18.14
N PHE A 217 -5.29 -18.69 -17.64
CA PHE A 217 -4.48 -17.76 -18.43
C PHE A 217 -3.09 -18.30 -18.79
N TYR A 218 -2.80 -19.58 -18.54
CA TYR A 218 -1.48 -20.18 -18.72
C TYR A 218 -0.87 -19.91 -20.10
N ARG A 219 -1.67 -20.00 -21.18
CA ARG A 219 -1.19 -19.76 -22.54
C ARG A 219 -1.04 -18.27 -22.88
N TYR A 220 -1.73 -17.41 -22.14
CA TYR A 220 -1.65 -15.96 -22.30
C TYR A 220 -0.45 -15.40 -21.54
N LEU A 221 -0.21 -15.91 -20.33
CA LEU A 221 0.91 -15.55 -19.47
C LEU A 221 2.14 -16.34 -19.90
N THR A 222 3.11 -15.67 -20.48
CA THR A 222 4.39 -16.30 -20.85
C THR A 222 5.49 -15.90 -19.84
N PRO A 223 6.50 -16.78 -19.61
CA PRO A 223 7.58 -16.48 -18.66
C PRO A 223 8.33 -15.18 -18.96
N GLU A 224 8.46 -14.85 -20.25
CA GLU A 224 9.15 -13.65 -20.71
C GLU A 224 8.37 -12.38 -20.34
N LYS A 225 7.04 -12.46 -20.44
CA LYS A 225 6.15 -11.31 -20.21
C LYS A 225 5.73 -11.18 -18.75
N PHE A 226 5.59 -12.30 -18.06
CA PHE A 226 5.09 -12.37 -16.68
C PHE A 226 5.97 -13.30 -15.84
N PRO A 227 7.23 -12.96 -15.62
CA PRO A 227 8.13 -13.78 -14.84
C PRO A 227 7.60 -13.94 -13.40
N GLY A 228 7.58 -15.17 -12.92
CA GLY A 228 7.09 -15.48 -11.56
C GLY A 228 5.57 -15.59 -11.41
N GLN A 229 4.80 -15.49 -12.49
CA GLN A 229 3.34 -15.66 -12.47
C GLN A 229 2.86 -17.03 -12.97
N LEU A 230 3.77 -17.90 -13.39
CA LEU A 230 3.50 -19.24 -13.91
C LEU A 230 3.88 -20.33 -12.93
#